data_28932a9e752d9ec7eeedb21943152088
#
_entry.id   28932a9e752d9ec7eeedb21943152088
#
_cell.length_a   1.000
_cell.length_b   1.000
_cell.length_c   1.000
_cell.angle_alpha   90.00
_cell.angle_beta   90.00
_cell.angle_gamma   90.00
#
_symmetry.space_group_name_H-M   'P 1'
#
loop_
_entity.id
_entity.type
_entity.pdbx_description
1 polymer ?
#
loop_
_entity_poly.entity_id
_entity_poly.type
_entity_poly.pdbx_seq_one_letter_code
_entity_poly.pdbx_strand_id
1 'polypeptide(L)'
;MINLGIIGTNWITEQFVNATDETKAFSLTHVYSRTEAKANKFIEDLQKKNIAISTDLEKFFSSDDFETVYIASPNGLHFQQAKLALEHGKNVIVEKPSTSTVREFTILDDLAHEKGLFLFEAARHIHEPIFKKIQNYVEDNRAELSGATLSYMKYSSRYDDFKAGNLPNIFNPKFSGGALYDLGVYTVYDAVVLFGQPESVNYVAEILSSGIDGSGSLTLKYPEFDVNILIGKTKNSYTDSEIYFDRKTLLMDSGGDITHVQLADDNKNITTIPTVKSENPMDSEAKEFARIMNENDQETYENLLKYARIVNRILEQARTSAGLVFGADEDK
;
A
#
# COMPACT_ATOMS: atom_id res chain seq x y z
N MET A 1 -17.46 12.39 12.17
CA MET A 1 -16.08 11.88 12.21
C MET A 1 -16.11 10.51 12.85
N ILE A 2 -15.40 9.57 12.29
CA ILE A 2 -15.27 8.20 12.77
C ILE A 2 -14.19 8.16 13.84
N ASN A 3 -14.42 7.53 14.99
CA ASN A 3 -13.42 7.40 16.04
C ASN A 3 -12.34 6.39 15.61
N LEU A 4 -11.07 6.78 15.77
CA LEU A 4 -9.91 6.05 15.28
C LEU A 4 -9.00 5.61 16.42
N GLY A 5 -8.74 4.31 16.48
CA GLY A 5 -7.60 3.75 17.19
C GLY A 5 -6.40 3.57 16.24
N ILE A 6 -5.17 3.64 16.72
CA ILE A 6 -3.98 3.41 15.90
C ILE A 6 -3.03 2.39 16.52
N ILE A 7 -2.36 1.62 15.66
CA ILE A 7 -1.24 0.73 15.99
C ILE A 7 -0.03 1.15 15.17
N GLY A 8 1.05 1.52 15.87
CA GLY A 8 2.27 2.07 15.30
C GLY A 8 2.43 3.55 15.70
N THR A 9 3.67 3.95 15.95
CA THR A 9 4.05 5.31 16.36
C THR A 9 5.23 5.80 15.53
N ASN A 10 5.14 5.57 14.21
CA ASN A 10 6.15 5.96 13.24
C ASN A 10 5.63 7.11 12.35
N TRP A 11 6.50 7.61 11.47
CA TRP A 11 6.21 8.75 10.60
C TRP A 11 4.98 8.53 9.67
N ILE A 12 4.72 7.29 9.24
CA ILE A 12 3.58 6.98 8.35
C ILE A 12 2.25 7.12 9.13
N THR A 13 2.24 6.68 10.39
CA THR A 13 1.09 6.86 11.27
C THR A 13 0.85 8.34 11.57
N GLU A 14 1.92 9.12 11.81
CA GLU A 14 1.83 10.57 11.98
C GLU A 14 1.22 11.23 10.73
N GLN A 15 1.68 10.85 9.54
CA GLN A 15 1.17 11.37 8.28
C GLN A 15 -0.33 11.06 8.09
N PHE A 16 -0.76 9.82 8.41
CA PHE A 16 -2.17 9.44 8.34
C PHE A 16 -3.02 10.21 9.34
N VAL A 17 -2.59 10.35 10.60
CA VAL A 17 -3.31 11.13 11.61
C VAL A 17 -3.44 12.59 11.20
N ASN A 18 -2.38 13.20 10.65
CA ASN A 18 -2.44 14.58 10.13
C ASN A 18 -3.45 14.67 8.96
N ALA A 19 -3.47 13.71 8.04
CA ALA A 19 -4.48 13.65 6.98
C ALA A 19 -5.91 13.56 7.53
N THR A 20 -6.11 12.77 8.58
CA THR A 20 -7.45 12.67 9.19
C THR A 20 -7.91 13.96 9.85
N ASP A 21 -7.00 14.75 10.41
CA ASP A 21 -7.30 16.07 10.99
C ASP A 21 -7.63 17.10 9.92
N GLU A 22 -6.83 17.18 8.86
CA GLU A 22 -7.02 18.12 7.74
C GLU A 22 -8.33 17.85 7.02
N THR A 23 -8.64 16.58 6.83
CA THR A 23 -9.85 16.14 6.12
C THR A 23 -11.09 16.06 6.98
N LYS A 24 -10.96 16.04 8.31
CA LYS A 24 -12.01 15.76 9.30
C LYS A 24 -12.72 14.43 9.06
N ALA A 25 -11.99 13.47 8.49
CA ALA A 25 -12.51 12.14 8.18
C ALA A 25 -12.62 11.29 9.45
N PHE A 26 -11.55 11.24 10.23
CA PHE A 26 -11.47 10.47 11.46
C PHE A 26 -11.03 11.35 12.65
N SER A 27 -11.27 10.86 13.84
CA SER A 27 -10.84 11.48 15.11
C SER A 27 -10.00 10.49 15.90
N LEU A 28 -8.72 10.76 16.09
CA LEU A 28 -7.86 9.93 16.94
C LEU A 28 -8.36 9.96 18.38
N THR A 29 -8.66 8.79 18.94
CA THR A 29 -9.15 8.62 20.33
C THR A 29 -8.28 7.68 21.15
N HIS A 30 -7.57 6.73 20.52
CA HIS A 30 -6.82 5.70 21.21
C HIS A 30 -5.51 5.33 20.48
N VAL A 31 -4.43 5.18 21.23
CA VAL A 31 -3.11 4.75 20.71
C VAL A 31 -2.69 3.47 21.39
N TYR A 32 -2.37 2.46 20.57
CA TYR A 32 -1.63 1.28 21.04
C TYR A 32 -0.14 1.44 20.79
N SER A 33 0.66 1.17 21.79
CA SER A 33 2.11 1.01 21.67
C SER A 33 2.64 0.00 22.68
N ARG A 34 3.68 -0.74 22.34
CA ARG A 34 4.33 -1.70 23.26
C ARG A 34 4.84 -1.06 24.55
N THR A 35 5.02 0.25 24.58
CA THR A 35 5.43 1.01 25.76
C THR A 35 4.65 2.31 25.85
N GLU A 36 4.20 2.64 27.05
CA GLU A 36 3.47 3.89 27.33
C GLU A 36 4.30 5.13 26.98
N ALA A 37 5.61 5.08 27.24
CA ALA A 37 6.52 6.20 26.92
C ALA A 37 6.52 6.55 25.42
N LYS A 38 6.48 5.55 24.53
CA LYS A 38 6.41 5.79 23.07
C LYS A 38 5.06 6.36 22.66
N ALA A 39 3.97 5.88 23.25
CA ALA A 39 2.63 6.41 22.99
C ALA A 39 2.52 7.87 23.43
N ASN A 40 2.96 8.18 24.67
CA ASN A 40 2.96 9.55 25.20
C ASN A 40 3.76 10.50 24.30
N LYS A 41 5.00 10.10 23.93
CA LYS A 41 5.84 10.91 23.02
C LYS A 41 5.14 11.16 21.69
N PHE A 42 4.54 10.16 21.08
CA PHE A 42 3.83 10.28 19.81
C PHE A 42 2.64 11.24 19.92
N ILE A 43 1.84 11.14 20.98
CA ILE A 43 0.70 12.03 21.25
C ILE A 43 1.18 13.48 21.47
N GLU A 44 2.29 13.66 22.17
CA GLU A 44 2.91 14.97 22.42
C GLU A 44 3.42 15.59 21.10
N ASP A 45 4.13 14.80 20.27
CA ASP A 45 4.65 15.24 18.97
C ASP A 45 3.49 15.70 18.06
N LEU A 46 2.32 15.02 18.10
CA LEU A 46 1.09 15.40 17.40
C LEU A 46 0.31 16.55 18.06
N GLN A 47 0.73 17.04 19.22
CA GLN A 47 0.04 18.07 20.01
C GLN A 47 -1.42 17.71 20.36
N LYS A 48 -1.74 16.42 20.48
CA LYS A 48 -3.07 15.90 20.81
C LYS A 48 -3.29 15.84 22.31
N LYS A 49 -4.57 15.87 22.70
CA LYS A 49 -5.00 15.76 24.11
C LYS A 49 -6.16 14.79 24.24
N ASN A 50 -6.32 14.23 25.43
CA ASN A 50 -7.41 13.31 25.76
C ASN A 50 -7.41 12.04 24.86
N ILE A 51 -6.23 11.53 24.54
CA ILE A 51 -6.07 10.28 23.80
C ILE A 51 -5.80 9.16 24.80
N ALA A 52 -6.59 8.10 24.75
CA ALA A 52 -6.38 6.90 25.54
C ALA A 52 -5.12 6.15 25.07
N ILE A 53 -4.46 5.44 25.98
CA ILE A 53 -3.28 4.63 25.69
C ILE A 53 -3.49 3.22 26.19
N SER A 54 -3.13 2.24 25.35
CA SER A 54 -3.04 0.84 25.75
C SER A 54 -1.69 0.26 25.36
N THR A 55 -1.15 -0.61 26.22
CA THR A 55 0.07 -1.39 25.96
C THR A 55 -0.21 -2.88 25.78
N ASP A 56 -1.46 -3.27 25.88
CA ASP A 56 -1.98 -4.61 25.68
C ASP A 56 -3.01 -4.59 24.54
N LEU A 57 -2.89 -5.49 23.56
CA LEU A 57 -3.73 -5.51 22.36
C LEU A 57 -5.19 -5.92 22.67
N GLU A 58 -5.40 -6.86 23.59
CA GLU A 58 -6.75 -7.29 23.96
C GLU A 58 -7.51 -6.16 24.62
N LYS A 59 -6.86 -5.42 25.54
CA LYS A 59 -7.47 -4.23 26.17
C LYS A 59 -7.72 -3.12 25.17
N PHE A 60 -6.79 -2.93 24.21
CA PHE A 60 -6.95 -1.93 23.16
C PHE A 60 -8.19 -2.21 22.31
N PHE A 61 -8.33 -3.42 21.79
CA PHE A 61 -9.45 -3.77 20.91
C PHE A 61 -10.79 -3.95 21.67
N SER A 62 -10.74 -4.24 22.97
CA SER A 62 -11.94 -4.30 23.82
C SER A 62 -12.48 -2.92 24.22
N SER A 63 -11.78 -1.83 23.88
CA SER A 63 -12.24 -0.48 24.18
C SER A 63 -13.37 -0.05 23.23
N ASP A 64 -14.34 0.69 23.77
CA ASP A 64 -15.41 1.34 23.02
C ASP A 64 -15.04 2.76 22.53
N ASP A 65 -13.78 3.19 22.76
CA ASP A 65 -13.31 4.53 22.39
C ASP A 65 -13.22 4.75 20.87
N PHE A 66 -13.16 3.67 20.08
CA PHE A 66 -13.05 3.72 18.62
C PHE A 66 -13.79 2.55 17.96
N GLU A 67 -14.20 2.77 16.73
CA GLU A 67 -14.85 1.77 15.85
C GLU A 67 -13.98 1.34 14.67
N THR A 68 -12.93 2.10 14.38
CA THR A 68 -12.00 1.84 13.26
C THR A 68 -10.56 1.89 13.75
N VAL A 69 -9.73 0.96 13.32
CA VAL A 69 -8.30 0.96 13.64
C VAL A 69 -7.46 1.16 12.38
N TYR A 70 -6.42 2.01 12.48
CA TYR A 70 -5.35 2.10 11.49
C TYR A 70 -4.11 1.35 11.98
N ILE A 71 -3.64 0.38 11.19
CA ILE A 71 -2.53 -0.51 11.52
C ILE A 71 -1.34 -0.21 10.64
N ALA A 72 -0.26 0.30 11.23
CA ALA A 72 1.01 0.64 10.58
C ALA A 72 2.22 0.08 11.35
N SER A 73 2.12 -1.15 11.79
CA SER A 73 3.19 -1.94 12.39
C SER A 73 4.11 -2.52 11.29
N PRO A 74 5.19 -3.26 11.60
CA PRO A 74 5.92 -4.04 10.59
C PRO A 74 5.02 -5.06 9.90
N ASN A 75 5.18 -5.23 8.57
CA ASN A 75 4.27 -6.01 7.70
C ASN A 75 3.89 -7.39 8.27
N GLY A 76 4.87 -8.17 8.76
CA GLY A 76 4.61 -9.50 9.32
C GLY A 76 3.75 -9.51 10.59
N LEU A 77 3.32 -8.35 11.12
CA LEU A 77 2.40 -8.25 12.25
C LEU A 77 0.99 -7.81 11.83
N HIS A 78 0.81 -7.38 10.59
CA HIS A 78 -0.46 -6.84 10.08
C HIS A 78 -1.59 -7.85 10.21
N PHE A 79 -1.37 -9.08 9.73
CA PHE A 79 -2.39 -10.13 9.74
C PHE A 79 -2.96 -10.39 11.13
N GLN A 80 -2.10 -10.66 12.12
CA GLN A 80 -2.57 -10.99 13.47
C GLN A 80 -3.31 -9.83 14.12
N GLN A 81 -2.83 -8.60 13.91
CA GLN A 81 -3.46 -7.40 14.47
C GLN A 81 -4.78 -7.07 13.78
N ALA A 82 -4.86 -7.18 12.45
CA ALA A 82 -6.09 -6.98 11.70
C ALA A 82 -7.14 -8.05 12.04
N LYS A 83 -6.72 -9.31 12.16
CA LYS A 83 -7.61 -10.41 12.57
C LYS A 83 -8.22 -10.16 13.94
N LEU A 84 -7.38 -9.82 14.91
CA LEU A 84 -7.84 -9.52 16.28
C LEU A 84 -8.79 -8.31 16.29
N ALA A 85 -8.51 -7.27 15.51
CA ALA A 85 -9.39 -6.11 15.38
C ALA A 85 -10.78 -6.50 14.84
N LEU A 86 -10.84 -7.27 13.77
CA LEU A 86 -12.09 -7.77 13.19
C LEU A 86 -12.84 -8.68 14.16
N GLU A 87 -12.14 -9.56 14.89
CA GLU A 87 -12.74 -10.41 15.92
C GLU A 87 -13.43 -9.60 17.03
N HIS A 88 -12.87 -8.42 17.36
CA HIS A 88 -13.44 -7.47 18.32
C HIS A 88 -14.47 -6.47 17.71
N GLY A 89 -14.88 -6.68 16.46
CA GLY A 89 -15.90 -5.84 15.82
C GLY A 89 -15.40 -4.47 15.37
N LYS A 90 -14.10 -4.31 15.13
CA LYS A 90 -13.53 -3.05 14.64
C LYS A 90 -13.35 -3.12 13.12
N ASN A 91 -13.69 -2.02 12.43
CA ASN A 91 -13.26 -1.81 11.05
C ASN A 91 -11.73 -1.65 10.98
N VAL A 92 -11.12 -2.10 9.89
CA VAL A 92 -9.67 -2.13 9.75
C VAL A 92 -9.22 -1.33 8.53
N ILE A 93 -8.27 -0.44 8.74
CA ILE A 93 -7.42 0.16 7.71
C ILE A 93 -6.02 -0.33 8.01
N VAL A 94 -5.45 -1.16 7.14
CA VAL A 94 -4.11 -1.72 7.33
C VAL A 94 -3.16 -1.24 6.24
N GLU A 95 -1.97 -0.80 6.65
CA GLU A 95 -0.92 -0.40 5.71
C GLU A 95 -0.55 -1.52 4.74
N LYS A 96 -0.18 -1.07 3.54
CA LYS A 96 0.30 -1.96 2.48
C LYS A 96 1.72 -2.50 2.81
N PRO A 97 2.03 -3.72 2.43
CA PRO A 97 1.08 -4.78 2.06
C PRO A 97 0.29 -5.24 3.29
N SER A 98 -0.99 -5.47 3.09
CA SER A 98 -1.89 -5.83 4.20
C SER A 98 -1.55 -7.16 4.85
N THR A 99 -1.03 -8.11 4.07
CA THR A 99 -0.64 -9.44 4.55
C THR A 99 0.63 -9.94 3.85
N SER A 100 1.18 -11.02 4.37
CA SER A 100 2.36 -11.69 3.81
C SER A 100 2.00 -12.78 2.81
N THR A 101 0.79 -13.33 2.93
CA THR A 101 0.30 -14.45 2.10
C THR A 101 -1.15 -14.24 1.68
N VAL A 102 -1.54 -14.87 0.57
CA VAL A 102 -2.94 -14.90 0.08
C VAL A 102 -3.87 -15.56 1.10
N ARG A 103 -3.38 -16.60 1.80
CA ARG A 103 -4.15 -17.26 2.85
C ARG A 103 -4.51 -16.31 3.98
N GLU A 104 -3.55 -15.52 4.47
CA GLU A 104 -3.80 -14.51 5.49
C GLU A 104 -4.83 -13.49 5.03
N PHE A 105 -4.68 -12.99 3.77
CA PHE A 105 -5.63 -12.03 3.21
C PHE A 105 -7.04 -12.62 3.12
N THR A 106 -7.18 -13.86 2.63
CA THR A 106 -8.47 -14.53 2.52
C THR A 106 -9.16 -14.68 3.88
N ILE A 107 -8.40 -15.01 4.94
CA ILE A 107 -8.97 -15.10 6.29
C ILE A 107 -9.50 -13.74 6.77
N LEU A 108 -8.78 -12.64 6.51
CA LEU A 108 -9.25 -11.30 6.89
C LEU A 108 -10.47 -10.88 6.11
N ASP A 109 -10.48 -11.14 4.80
CA ASP A 109 -11.55 -10.85 3.88
C ASP A 109 -12.85 -11.57 4.27
N ASP A 110 -12.77 -12.89 4.47
CA ASP A 110 -13.90 -13.72 4.91
C ASP A 110 -14.44 -13.24 6.27
N LEU A 111 -13.55 -12.93 7.23
CA LEU A 111 -13.93 -12.47 8.55
C LEU A 111 -14.59 -11.08 8.52
N ALA A 112 -14.10 -10.16 7.70
CA ALA A 112 -14.71 -8.85 7.52
C ALA A 112 -16.13 -8.97 6.95
N HIS A 113 -16.33 -9.81 5.94
CA HIS A 113 -17.65 -10.09 5.35
C HIS A 113 -18.60 -10.77 6.36
N GLU A 114 -18.13 -11.80 7.08
CA GLU A 114 -18.94 -12.50 8.09
C GLU A 114 -19.48 -11.54 9.16
N LYS A 115 -18.66 -10.57 9.55
CA LYS A 115 -19.01 -9.60 10.61
C LYS A 115 -19.67 -8.31 10.09
N GLY A 116 -19.75 -8.12 8.77
CA GLY A 116 -20.25 -6.88 8.17
C GLY A 116 -19.38 -5.67 8.48
N LEU A 117 -18.05 -5.87 8.52
CA LEU A 117 -17.05 -4.85 8.81
C LEU A 117 -16.28 -4.46 7.54
N PHE A 118 -15.67 -3.28 7.57
CA PHE A 118 -14.80 -2.82 6.51
C PHE A 118 -13.35 -3.23 6.77
N LEU A 119 -12.69 -3.74 5.72
CA LEU A 119 -11.26 -4.03 5.65
C LEU A 119 -10.67 -3.27 4.47
N PHE A 120 -9.81 -2.28 4.72
CA PHE A 120 -9.12 -1.52 3.69
C PHE A 120 -7.61 -1.79 3.74
N GLU A 121 -7.01 -2.04 2.60
CA GLU A 121 -5.56 -1.95 2.41
C GLU A 121 -5.20 -0.52 1.99
N ALA A 122 -4.33 0.14 2.75
CA ALA A 122 -3.98 1.54 2.56
C ALA A 122 -2.98 1.73 1.40
N ALA A 123 -3.49 1.64 0.18
CA ALA A 123 -2.76 1.91 -1.06
C ALA A 123 -2.97 3.38 -1.48
N ARG A 124 -2.46 4.32 -0.69
CA ARG A 124 -2.77 5.77 -0.74
C ARG A 124 -2.75 6.38 -2.14
N HIS A 125 -1.78 6.00 -2.99
CA HIS A 125 -1.52 6.64 -4.28
C HIS A 125 -2.65 6.46 -5.29
N ILE A 126 -3.40 5.33 -5.27
CA ILE A 126 -4.53 5.11 -6.18
C ILE A 126 -5.74 6.02 -5.90
N HIS A 127 -5.77 6.65 -4.73
CA HIS A 127 -6.81 7.59 -4.32
C HIS A 127 -6.46 9.03 -4.71
N GLU A 128 -5.20 9.34 -5.04
CA GLU A 128 -4.76 10.68 -5.37
C GLU A 128 -5.41 11.20 -6.67
N PRO A 129 -5.76 12.51 -6.75
CA PRO A 129 -6.38 13.10 -7.95
C PRO A 129 -5.54 12.90 -9.22
N ILE A 130 -4.21 12.90 -9.10
CA ILE A 130 -3.29 12.65 -10.21
C ILE A 130 -3.47 11.23 -10.77
N PHE A 131 -3.61 10.22 -9.91
CA PHE A 131 -3.82 8.84 -10.32
C PHE A 131 -5.19 8.65 -10.99
N LYS A 132 -6.23 9.30 -10.48
CA LYS A 132 -7.57 9.28 -11.11
C LYS A 132 -7.55 9.84 -12.53
N LYS A 133 -6.73 10.86 -12.82
CA LYS A 133 -6.55 11.37 -14.18
C LYS A 133 -5.87 10.35 -15.09
N ILE A 134 -4.85 9.64 -14.58
CA ILE A 134 -4.19 8.56 -15.32
C ILE A 134 -5.22 7.46 -15.62
N GLN A 135 -5.97 7.02 -14.63
CA GLN A 135 -7.00 6.01 -14.76
C GLN A 135 -8.04 6.38 -15.84
N ASN A 136 -8.57 7.60 -15.79
CA ASN A 136 -9.51 8.08 -16.80
C ASN A 136 -8.89 8.11 -18.20
N TYR A 137 -7.64 8.57 -18.34
CA TYR A 137 -6.95 8.59 -19.62
C TYR A 137 -6.77 7.19 -20.20
N VAL A 138 -6.36 6.21 -19.37
CA VAL A 138 -6.21 4.80 -19.79
C VAL A 138 -7.56 4.23 -20.22
N GLU A 139 -8.63 4.49 -19.49
CA GLU A 139 -9.98 4.01 -19.80
C GLU A 139 -10.49 4.60 -21.13
N ASP A 140 -10.36 5.92 -21.31
CA ASP A 140 -10.78 6.63 -22.51
C ASP A 140 -10.02 6.17 -23.77
N ASN A 141 -8.79 5.67 -23.61
CA ASN A 141 -7.92 5.23 -24.71
C ASN A 141 -7.65 3.71 -24.69
N ARG A 142 -8.52 2.93 -24.04
CA ARG A 142 -8.33 1.49 -23.81
C ARG A 142 -8.07 0.69 -25.10
N ALA A 143 -8.71 1.04 -26.20
CA ALA A 143 -8.55 0.37 -27.48
C ALA A 143 -7.17 0.54 -28.14
N GLU A 144 -6.43 1.58 -27.75
CA GLU A 144 -5.08 1.91 -28.26
C GLU A 144 -3.98 1.39 -27.31
N LEU A 145 -4.34 0.85 -26.13
CA LEU A 145 -3.39 0.41 -25.12
C LEU A 145 -2.57 -0.77 -25.61
N SER A 146 -1.23 -0.66 -25.54
CA SER A 146 -0.29 -1.65 -26.07
C SER A 146 0.78 -2.11 -25.07
N GLY A 147 0.74 -1.65 -23.83
CA GLY A 147 1.64 -2.09 -22.76
C GLY A 147 2.03 -1.01 -21.79
N ALA A 148 2.92 -1.37 -20.84
CA ALA A 148 3.50 -0.41 -19.92
C ALA A 148 4.87 -0.84 -19.40
N THR A 149 5.70 0.14 -19.03
CA THR A 149 6.87 -0.06 -18.18
C THR A 149 6.71 0.81 -16.95
N LEU A 150 6.59 0.21 -15.77
CA LEU A 150 6.44 0.92 -14.51
C LEU A 150 7.74 0.80 -13.70
N SER A 151 8.11 1.85 -12.99
CA SER A 151 9.36 1.88 -12.22
C SER A 151 9.14 2.50 -10.85
N TYR A 152 9.54 1.78 -9.82
CA TYR A 152 9.68 2.35 -8.48
C TYR A 152 10.96 1.84 -7.82
N MET A 153 12.04 2.58 -8.02
CA MET A 153 13.36 2.25 -7.51
C MET A 153 13.91 3.42 -6.71
N LYS A 154 14.03 3.24 -5.41
CA LYS A 154 14.50 4.27 -4.47
C LYS A 154 15.47 3.66 -3.47
N TYR A 155 16.68 4.22 -3.37
CA TYR A 155 17.66 3.80 -2.39
C TYR A 155 17.09 3.94 -0.98
N SER A 156 16.98 2.81 -0.28
CA SER A 156 16.38 2.79 1.05
C SER A 156 17.27 3.49 2.08
N SER A 157 16.70 4.35 2.89
CA SER A 157 17.39 4.99 4.03
C SER A 157 17.92 3.98 5.07
N ARG A 158 17.47 2.72 5.01
CA ARG A 158 17.91 1.62 5.89
C ARG A 158 18.92 0.70 5.23
N TYR A 159 19.29 0.93 3.96
CA TYR A 159 20.19 0.03 3.26
C TYR A 159 21.64 0.15 3.74
N ASP A 160 22.09 1.35 4.16
CA ASP A 160 23.42 1.50 4.74
C ASP A 160 23.54 0.78 6.09
N ASP A 161 22.48 0.78 6.89
CA ASP A 161 22.40 0.02 8.13
C ASP A 161 22.47 -1.49 7.87
N PHE A 162 21.76 -1.96 6.81
CA PHE A 162 21.87 -3.35 6.35
C PHE A 162 23.29 -3.71 5.90
N LYS A 163 23.96 -2.86 5.10
CA LYS A 163 25.35 -3.08 4.67
C LYS A 163 26.33 -3.10 5.85
N ALA A 164 26.02 -2.39 6.94
CA ALA A 164 26.80 -2.42 8.17
C ALA A 164 26.60 -3.70 8.99
N GLY A 165 25.78 -4.66 8.51
CA GLY A 165 25.56 -5.96 9.15
C GLY A 165 24.35 -6.00 10.11
N ASN A 166 23.58 -4.92 10.23
CA ASN A 166 22.31 -4.93 10.95
C ASN A 166 21.18 -5.53 10.09
N LEU A 167 20.05 -5.87 10.69
CA LEU A 167 18.91 -6.43 9.98
C LEU A 167 17.63 -5.60 10.25
N PRO A 168 17.47 -4.44 9.61
CA PRO A 168 16.26 -3.66 9.71
C PRO A 168 15.03 -4.45 9.24
N ASN A 169 13.85 -4.19 9.81
CA ASN A 169 12.61 -4.94 9.50
C ASN A 169 12.32 -5.05 8.00
N ILE A 170 12.52 -3.96 7.25
CA ILE A 170 12.29 -3.93 5.80
C ILE A 170 13.28 -4.76 4.96
N PHE A 171 14.34 -5.29 5.57
CA PHE A 171 15.31 -6.23 4.99
C PHE A 171 15.27 -7.61 5.66
N ASN A 172 14.26 -7.87 6.50
CA ASN A 172 14.14 -9.09 7.29
C ASN A 172 12.96 -9.94 6.78
N PRO A 173 13.20 -11.20 6.34
CA PRO A 173 12.14 -12.09 5.88
C PRO A 173 11.08 -12.40 6.95
N LYS A 174 11.43 -12.34 8.23
CA LYS A 174 10.47 -12.51 9.34
C LYS A 174 9.36 -11.45 9.32
N PHE A 175 9.65 -10.28 8.80
CA PHE A 175 8.68 -9.18 8.70
C PHE A 175 8.22 -8.93 7.27
N SER A 176 8.37 -9.92 6.37
CA SER A 176 7.97 -9.81 4.96
C SER A 176 8.58 -8.57 4.29
N GLY A 177 9.88 -8.36 4.56
CA GLY A 177 10.67 -7.31 3.94
C GLY A 177 10.99 -7.61 2.49
N GLY A 178 11.65 -6.67 1.81
CA GLY A 178 12.07 -6.82 0.43
C GLY A 178 11.59 -5.70 -0.48
N ALA A 179 12.14 -5.62 -1.67
CA ALA A 179 11.81 -4.59 -2.65
C ALA A 179 10.39 -4.78 -3.20
N LEU A 180 10.00 -6.02 -3.51
CA LEU A 180 8.69 -6.37 -4.05
C LEU A 180 7.56 -5.94 -3.11
N TYR A 181 7.64 -6.30 -1.84
CA TYR A 181 6.58 -6.04 -0.86
C TYR A 181 6.55 -4.60 -0.35
N ASP A 182 7.70 -3.90 -0.34
CA ASP A 182 7.73 -2.51 0.15
C ASP A 182 7.48 -1.46 -0.94
N LEU A 183 8.11 -1.60 -2.12
CA LEU A 183 8.02 -0.67 -3.24
C LEU A 183 7.24 -1.24 -4.42
N GLY A 184 7.45 -2.52 -4.74
CA GLY A 184 6.76 -3.18 -5.84
C GLY A 184 5.24 -3.22 -5.69
N VAL A 185 4.75 -3.29 -4.46
CA VAL A 185 3.31 -3.26 -4.18
C VAL A 185 2.62 -2.03 -4.78
N TYR A 186 3.26 -0.87 -4.83
CA TYR A 186 2.71 0.33 -5.46
C TYR A 186 2.49 0.13 -6.96
N THR A 187 3.53 -0.27 -7.68
CA THR A 187 3.46 -0.49 -9.13
C THR A 187 2.60 -1.69 -9.52
N VAL A 188 2.45 -2.66 -8.63
CA VAL A 188 1.48 -3.76 -8.80
C VAL A 188 0.04 -3.23 -8.64
N TYR A 189 -0.21 -2.34 -7.69
CA TYR A 189 -1.49 -1.63 -7.58
C TYR A 189 -1.78 -0.80 -8.83
N ASP A 190 -0.80 -0.04 -9.35
CA ASP A 190 -0.94 0.70 -10.60
C ASP A 190 -1.41 -0.23 -11.72
N ALA A 191 -0.70 -1.35 -11.92
CA ALA A 191 -1.04 -2.29 -12.97
C ALA A 191 -2.43 -2.91 -12.80
N VAL A 192 -2.81 -3.27 -11.57
CA VAL A 192 -4.11 -3.89 -11.29
C VAL A 192 -5.27 -2.92 -11.47
N VAL A 193 -5.12 -1.68 -11.00
CA VAL A 193 -6.18 -0.66 -11.12
C VAL A 193 -6.34 -0.19 -12.56
N LEU A 194 -5.24 -0.06 -13.31
CA LEU A 194 -5.25 0.43 -14.69
C LEU A 194 -5.59 -0.67 -15.71
N PHE A 195 -5.14 -1.89 -15.49
CA PHE A 195 -5.21 -2.95 -16.51
C PHE A 195 -5.99 -4.19 -16.08
N GLY A 196 -6.27 -4.33 -14.78
CA GLY A 196 -6.97 -5.49 -14.23
C GLY A 196 -6.05 -6.65 -13.86
N GLN A 197 -6.60 -7.86 -13.83
CA GLN A 197 -5.86 -9.06 -13.45
C GLN A 197 -5.04 -9.60 -14.64
N PRO A 198 -3.72 -9.83 -14.47
CA PRO A 198 -2.89 -10.47 -15.50
C PRO A 198 -3.16 -11.98 -15.61
N GLU A 199 -2.83 -12.58 -16.75
CA GLU A 199 -2.90 -14.02 -16.98
C GLU A 199 -1.74 -14.78 -16.32
N SER A 200 -0.56 -14.17 -16.27
CA SER A 200 0.62 -14.75 -15.62
C SER A 200 1.58 -13.71 -15.07
N VAL A 201 2.39 -14.16 -14.11
CA VAL A 201 3.32 -13.35 -13.32
C VAL A 201 4.69 -14.01 -13.36
N ASN A 202 5.74 -13.25 -13.70
CA ASN A 202 7.12 -13.71 -13.64
C ASN A 202 8.01 -12.67 -12.97
N TYR A 203 8.74 -13.05 -11.92
CA TYR A 203 9.61 -12.15 -11.18
C TYR A 203 11.04 -12.68 -11.14
N VAL A 204 11.98 -11.84 -11.57
CA VAL A 204 13.43 -12.12 -11.48
C VAL A 204 14.02 -11.17 -10.45
N ALA A 205 14.46 -11.72 -9.32
CA ALA A 205 14.91 -10.95 -8.15
C ALA A 205 16.43 -11.01 -7.97
N GLU A 206 17.01 -9.90 -7.52
CA GLU A 206 18.35 -9.83 -6.93
C GLU A 206 18.23 -10.13 -5.43
N ILE A 207 18.64 -11.33 -5.02
CA ILE A 207 18.50 -11.78 -3.63
C ILE A 207 19.66 -11.28 -2.79
N LEU A 208 19.35 -10.65 -1.66
CA LEU A 208 20.33 -10.19 -0.68
C LEU A 208 20.73 -11.28 0.32
N SER A 209 21.78 -11.03 1.09
CA SER A 209 22.32 -11.98 2.08
C SER A 209 21.31 -12.37 3.19
N SER A 210 20.26 -11.58 3.40
CA SER A 210 19.18 -11.91 4.34
C SER A 210 18.11 -12.84 3.75
N GLY A 211 18.19 -13.18 2.46
CA GLY A 211 17.20 -14.03 1.78
C GLY A 211 16.00 -13.28 1.18
N ILE A 212 15.96 -11.94 1.27
CA ILE A 212 14.93 -11.12 0.60
C ILE A 212 15.48 -10.48 -0.68
N ASP A 213 14.59 -9.93 -1.49
CA ASP A 213 14.97 -9.18 -2.69
C ASP A 213 15.39 -7.73 -2.38
N GLY A 214 16.52 -7.31 -2.98
CA GLY A 214 16.99 -5.92 -2.96
C GLY A 214 16.48 -5.12 -4.16
N SER A 215 16.28 -5.80 -5.29
CA SER A 215 15.70 -5.28 -6.52
C SER A 215 15.21 -6.43 -7.39
N GLY A 216 14.46 -6.11 -8.46
CA GLY A 216 14.02 -7.11 -9.41
C GLY A 216 13.22 -6.53 -10.58
N SER A 217 12.94 -7.42 -11.54
CA SER A 217 12.08 -7.15 -12.68
C SER A 217 10.89 -8.09 -12.65
N LEU A 218 9.68 -7.53 -12.64
CA LEU A 218 8.43 -8.25 -12.65
C LEU A 218 7.76 -8.04 -14.01
N THR A 219 7.36 -9.12 -14.68
CA THR A 219 6.55 -9.07 -15.90
C THR A 219 5.16 -9.62 -15.61
N LEU A 220 4.15 -8.83 -15.91
CA LEU A 220 2.74 -9.20 -15.86
C LEU A 220 2.24 -9.37 -17.31
N LYS A 221 1.73 -10.56 -17.64
CA LYS A 221 1.16 -10.85 -18.96
C LYS A 221 -0.33 -10.62 -18.97
N TYR A 222 -0.77 -9.87 -19.98
CA TYR A 222 -2.17 -9.70 -20.33
C TYR A 222 -2.45 -10.30 -21.71
N PRO A 223 -3.70 -10.52 -22.11
CA PRO A 223 -4.01 -11.16 -23.41
C PRO A 223 -3.37 -10.48 -24.63
N GLU A 224 -3.26 -9.15 -24.62
CA GLU A 224 -2.86 -8.34 -25.77
C GLU A 224 -1.55 -7.60 -25.58
N PHE A 225 -1.02 -7.52 -24.33
CA PHE A 225 0.19 -6.78 -24.01
C PHE A 225 0.88 -7.30 -22.75
N ASP A 226 2.08 -6.80 -22.50
CA ASP A 226 2.82 -7.06 -21.28
C ASP A 226 3.03 -5.75 -20.49
N VAL A 227 3.08 -5.87 -19.16
CA VAL A 227 3.51 -4.81 -18.25
C VAL A 227 4.80 -5.22 -17.57
N ASN A 228 5.87 -4.44 -17.78
CA ASN A 228 7.15 -4.65 -17.13
C ASN A 228 7.32 -3.69 -15.95
N ILE A 229 7.71 -4.21 -14.79
CA ILE A 229 7.85 -3.44 -13.57
C ILE A 229 9.28 -3.56 -13.05
N LEU A 230 9.95 -2.42 -12.86
CA LEU A 230 11.29 -2.34 -12.27
C LEU A 230 11.17 -1.90 -10.81
N ILE A 231 11.73 -2.70 -9.91
CA ILE A 231 11.60 -2.52 -8.47
C ILE A 231 12.98 -2.50 -7.83
N GLY A 232 13.23 -1.60 -6.86
CA GLY A 232 14.52 -1.62 -6.19
C GLY A 232 14.60 -0.78 -4.93
N LYS A 233 15.32 -1.31 -3.92
CA LYS A 233 15.63 -0.65 -2.65
C LYS A 233 17.12 -0.37 -2.46
N THR A 234 17.97 -0.91 -3.34
CA THR A 234 19.44 -0.85 -3.25
C THR A 234 20.04 0.19 -4.18
N LYS A 235 19.23 0.80 -5.05
CA LYS A 235 19.63 1.79 -6.06
C LYS A 235 18.46 2.73 -6.39
N ASN A 236 18.78 3.91 -6.93
CA ASN A 236 17.78 4.82 -7.49
C ASN A 236 17.62 4.58 -8.99
N SER A 237 16.42 4.80 -9.51
CA SER A 237 16.17 5.00 -10.94
C SER A 237 15.65 6.42 -11.16
N TYR A 238 15.97 6.99 -12.31
CA TYR A 238 15.46 8.28 -12.77
C TYR A 238 14.70 8.11 -14.09
N THR A 239 14.33 6.87 -14.43
CA THR A 239 13.53 6.56 -15.60
C THR A 239 12.06 6.71 -15.24
N ASP A 240 11.33 7.46 -16.06
CA ASP A 240 9.89 7.59 -15.94
C ASP A 240 9.20 6.22 -16.11
N SER A 241 8.05 6.08 -15.48
CA SER A 241 7.09 5.03 -15.79
C SER A 241 6.34 5.42 -17.07
N GLU A 242 6.08 4.46 -17.94
CA GLU A 242 5.49 4.69 -19.25
C GLU A 242 4.28 3.78 -19.48
N ILE A 243 3.19 4.33 -20.03
CA ILE A 243 2.05 3.56 -20.52
C ILE A 243 1.94 3.83 -22.02
N TYR A 244 1.96 2.77 -22.81
CA TYR A 244 2.06 2.82 -24.27
C TYR A 244 0.66 2.74 -24.92
N PHE A 245 0.43 3.64 -25.85
CA PHE A 245 -0.71 3.65 -26.77
C PHE A 245 -0.17 3.71 -28.19
N ASP A 246 -0.96 3.44 -29.21
CA ASP A 246 -0.52 3.32 -30.62
C ASP A 246 0.50 4.40 -31.06
N ARG A 247 0.22 5.67 -30.81
CA ARG A 247 1.06 6.81 -31.20
C ARG A 247 1.41 7.76 -30.08
N LYS A 248 1.07 7.37 -28.85
CA LYS A 248 1.27 8.22 -27.69
C LYS A 248 1.84 7.39 -26.54
N THR A 249 2.60 8.06 -25.71
CA THR A 249 3.11 7.47 -24.45
C THR A 249 2.76 8.42 -23.31
N LEU A 250 2.08 7.90 -22.29
CA LEU A 250 1.87 8.62 -21.06
C LEU A 250 3.08 8.38 -20.17
N LEU A 251 3.69 9.46 -19.70
CA LEU A 251 4.88 9.47 -18.87
C LEU A 251 4.50 9.86 -17.44
N MET A 252 4.98 9.10 -16.45
CA MET A 252 4.81 9.38 -15.03
C MET A 252 6.18 9.36 -14.36
N ASP A 253 6.48 10.35 -13.54
CA ASP A 253 7.79 10.47 -12.86
C ASP A 253 8.08 9.39 -11.81
N SER A 254 7.08 8.60 -11.44
CA SER A 254 7.19 7.52 -10.45
C SER A 254 6.00 6.56 -10.55
N GLY A 255 6.18 5.31 -10.12
CA GLY A 255 5.10 4.34 -9.97
C GLY A 255 4.46 4.31 -8.57
N GLY A 256 4.84 5.18 -7.66
CA GLY A 256 4.28 5.12 -6.29
C GLY A 256 4.17 6.48 -5.60
N ASP A 257 4.82 7.50 -6.16
CA ASP A 257 4.87 8.85 -5.61
C ASP A 257 4.82 9.85 -6.76
N ILE A 258 3.74 9.75 -7.55
CA ILE A 258 3.56 10.49 -8.80
C ILE A 258 3.41 11.97 -8.50
N THR A 259 4.25 12.82 -9.13
CA THR A 259 4.18 14.28 -8.96
C THR A 259 3.79 15.00 -10.24
N HIS A 260 4.08 14.42 -11.39
CA HIS A 260 3.65 14.95 -12.68
C HIS A 260 3.41 13.85 -13.71
N VAL A 261 2.56 14.17 -14.66
CA VAL A 261 2.17 13.30 -15.77
C VAL A 261 2.27 14.10 -17.08
N GLN A 262 2.84 13.47 -18.08
CA GLN A 262 3.03 14.04 -19.40
C GLN A 262 2.53 13.07 -20.47
N LEU A 263 2.17 13.62 -21.64
CA LEU A 263 1.81 12.87 -22.82
C LEU A 263 2.81 13.23 -23.94
N ALA A 264 3.52 12.22 -24.43
CA ALA A 264 4.39 12.33 -25.61
C ALA A 264 3.65 11.77 -26.83
N ASP A 265 3.75 12.45 -27.98
CA ASP A 265 3.26 11.98 -29.27
C ASP A 265 4.38 11.47 -30.20
N ASP A 266 4.04 10.92 -31.35
CA ASP A 266 4.98 10.39 -32.35
C ASP A 266 5.86 11.47 -33.00
N ASN A 267 5.51 12.75 -32.89
CA ASN A 267 6.32 13.90 -33.30
C ASN A 267 7.27 14.39 -32.20
N LYS A 268 7.33 13.68 -31.07
CA LYS A 268 8.11 14.04 -29.86
C LYS A 268 7.65 15.33 -29.20
N ASN A 269 6.40 15.76 -29.41
CA ASN A 269 5.84 16.82 -28.62
C ASN A 269 5.44 16.27 -27.26
N ILE A 270 5.83 16.95 -26.19
CA ILE A 270 5.49 16.58 -24.82
C ILE A 270 4.52 17.62 -24.25
N THR A 271 3.37 17.16 -23.80
CA THR A 271 2.33 17.99 -23.19
C THR A 271 2.14 17.57 -21.74
N THR A 272 2.25 18.50 -20.81
CA THR A 272 1.97 18.22 -19.39
C THR A 272 0.46 18.12 -19.16
N ILE A 273 0.02 17.06 -18.51
CA ILE A 273 -1.35 16.91 -18.05
C ILE A 273 -1.48 17.67 -16.72
N PRO A 274 -2.32 18.72 -16.64
CA PRO A 274 -2.45 19.48 -15.42
C PRO A 274 -2.98 18.61 -14.28
N THR A 275 -2.27 18.58 -13.17
CA THR A 275 -2.62 17.80 -11.98
C THR A 275 -2.51 18.67 -10.74
N VAL A 276 -3.25 18.29 -9.70
CA VAL A 276 -3.14 18.89 -8.37
C VAL A 276 -2.68 17.78 -7.44
N LYS A 277 -1.55 17.99 -6.78
CA LYS A 277 -1.05 17.10 -5.73
C LYS A 277 -1.57 17.60 -4.39
N SER A 278 -2.07 16.71 -3.55
CA SER A 278 -2.38 17.01 -2.15
C SER A 278 -1.09 17.29 -1.38
N GLU A 279 -1.12 18.23 -0.44
CA GLU A 279 0.03 18.49 0.44
C GLU A 279 0.35 17.24 1.28
N ASN A 280 -0.68 16.61 1.82
CA ASN A 280 -0.55 15.30 2.45
C ASN A 280 -1.09 14.21 1.48
N PRO A 281 -0.23 13.28 1.02
CA PRO A 281 -0.63 12.25 0.07
C PRO A 281 -1.65 11.25 0.61
N MET A 282 -1.94 11.27 1.93
CA MET A 282 -2.96 10.40 2.55
C MET A 282 -4.34 11.05 2.66
N ASP A 283 -4.49 12.33 2.30
CA ASP A 283 -5.78 13.04 2.40
C ASP A 283 -6.88 12.37 1.60
N SER A 284 -6.56 11.95 0.38
CA SER A 284 -7.54 11.37 -0.53
C SER A 284 -8.02 10.00 -0.06
N GLU A 285 -7.13 9.15 0.44
CA GLU A 285 -7.53 7.85 0.96
C GLU A 285 -8.31 7.98 2.27
N ALA A 286 -7.90 8.87 3.19
CA ALA A 286 -8.62 9.10 4.43
C ALA A 286 -10.05 9.57 4.18
N LYS A 287 -10.24 10.51 3.24
CA LYS A 287 -11.56 10.97 2.81
C LYS A 287 -12.39 9.85 2.22
N GLU A 288 -11.81 9.08 1.31
CA GLU A 288 -12.53 8.02 0.59
C GLU A 288 -12.95 6.88 1.52
N PHE A 289 -12.07 6.42 2.41
CA PHE A 289 -12.42 5.38 3.38
C PHE A 289 -13.54 5.85 4.31
N ALA A 290 -13.46 7.09 4.82
CA ALA A 290 -14.52 7.62 5.67
C ALA A 290 -15.84 7.81 4.90
N ARG A 291 -15.80 8.23 3.62
CA ARG A 291 -16.99 8.34 2.77
C ARG A 291 -17.66 6.98 2.59
N ILE A 292 -16.87 5.96 2.19
CA ILE A 292 -17.36 4.59 1.98
C ILE A 292 -18.06 4.08 3.24
N MET A 293 -17.43 4.24 4.41
CA MET A 293 -18.01 3.81 5.69
C MET A 293 -19.30 4.59 6.04
N ASN A 294 -19.29 5.92 5.93
CA ASN A 294 -20.44 6.77 6.30
C ASN A 294 -21.64 6.57 5.38
N GLU A 295 -21.40 6.35 4.10
CA GLU A 295 -22.43 6.16 3.07
C GLU A 295 -22.82 4.68 2.89
N ASN A 296 -22.09 3.78 3.53
CA ASN A 296 -22.18 2.33 3.32
C ASN A 296 -22.10 1.95 1.83
N ASP A 297 -21.15 2.57 1.11
CA ASP A 297 -20.93 2.38 -0.32
C ASP A 297 -20.25 1.03 -0.58
N GLN A 298 -21.06 -0.03 -0.61
CA GLN A 298 -20.59 -1.40 -0.80
C GLN A 298 -19.99 -1.62 -2.20
N GLU A 299 -20.44 -0.91 -3.22
CA GLU A 299 -19.91 -1.05 -4.58
C GLU A 299 -18.45 -0.59 -4.66
N THR A 300 -18.15 0.60 -4.15
CA THR A 300 -16.78 1.11 -4.11
C THR A 300 -15.90 0.26 -3.18
N TYR A 301 -16.43 -0.15 -2.03
CA TYR A 301 -15.73 -1.05 -1.09
C TYR A 301 -15.29 -2.35 -1.76
N GLU A 302 -16.22 -3.07 -2.41
CA GLU A 302 -15.91 -4.32 -3.09
C GLU A 302 -14.93 -4.16 -4.25
N ASN A 303 -14.96 -3.03 -4.94
CA ASN A 303 -13.96 -2.72 -5.97
C ASN A 303 -12.56 -2.57 -5.38
N LEU A 304 -12.40 -1.84 -4.27
CA LEU A 304 -11.12 -1.70 -3.58
C LEU A 304 -10.62 -3.06 -3.06
N LEU A 305 -11.50 -3.84 -2.46
CA LEU A 305 -11.19 -5.16 -1.93
C LEU A 305 -10.79 -6.14 -3.05
N LYS A 306 -11.46 -6.06 -4.21
CA LYS A 306 -11.06 -6.82 -5.42
C LYS A 306 -9.65 -6.48 -5.88
N TYR A 307 -9.26 -5.20 -5.88
CA TYR A 307 -7.89 -4.81 -6.21
C TYR A 307 -6.90 -5.43 -5.21
N ALA A 308 -7.17 -5.31 -3.92
CA ALA A 308 -6.32 -5.88 -2.88
C ALA A 308 -6.16 -7.41 -3.02
N ARG A 309 -7.26 -8.15 -3.31
CA ARG A 309 -7.23 -9.61 -3.58
C ARG A 309 -6.29 -9.95 -4.73
N ILE A 310 -6.36 -9.20 -5.83
CA ILE A 310 -5.52 -9.42 -7.02
C ILE A 310 -4.06 -9.08 -6.72
N VAL A 311 -3.80 -7.94 -6.08
CA VAL A 311 -2.46 -7.49 -5.71
C VAL A 311 -1.77 -8.50 -4.80
N ASN A 312 -2.41 -8.92 -3.71
CA ASN A 312 -1.85 -9.92 -2.79
C ASN A 312 -1.53 -11.24 -3.51
N ARG A 313 -2.36 -11.67 -4.46
CA ARG A 313 -2.10 -12.86 -5.29
C ARG A 313 -0.88 -12.68 -6.20
N ILE A 314 -0.75 -11.53 -6.84
CA ILE A 314 0.41 -11.22 -7.70
C ILE A 314 1.70 -11.19 -6.87
N LEU A 315 1.69 -10.53 -5.72
CA LEU A 315 2.83 -10.44 -4.83
C LEU A 315 3.30 -11.83 -4.36
N GLU A 316 2.38 -12.71 -3.95
CA GLU A 316 2.72 -14.07 -3.53
C GLU A 316 3.24 -14.91 -4.70
N GLN A 317 2.59 -14.86 -5.88
CA GLN A 317 3.07 -15.56 -7.08
C GLN A 317 4.48 -15.09 -7.48
N ALA A 318 4.71 -13.78 -7.50
CA ALA A 318 6.01 -13.21 -7.82
C ALA A 318 7.07 -13.68 -6.84
N ARG A 319 6.87 -13.51 -5.51
CA ARG A 319 7.87 -13.89 -4.52
C ARG A 319 8.16 -15.38 -4.51
N THR A 320 7.13 -16.23 -4.64
CA THR A 320 7.30 -17.70 -4.63
C THR A 320 8.02 -18.18 -5.88
N SER A 321 7.74 -17.59 -7.06
CA SER A 321 8.48 -17.91 -8.29
C SER A 321 9.96 -17.55 -8.22
N ALA A 322 10.32 -16.53 -7.44
CA ALA A 322 11.71 -16.12 -7.18
C ALA A 322 12.36 -16.86 -5.99
N GLY A 323 11.67 -17.79 -5.34
CA GLY A 323 12.17 -18.55 -4.19
C GLY A 323 12.27 -17.73 -2.90
N LEU A 324 11.57 -16.60 -2.78
CA LEU A 324 11.54 -15.79 -1.56
C LEU A 324 10.62 -16.42 -0.52
N VAL A 325 11.15 -16.67 0.67
CA VAL A 325 10.43 -17.28 1.80
C VAL A 325 10.31 -16.28 2.93
N PHE A 326 9.10 -16.13 3.48
CA PHE A 326 8.81 -15.28 4.61
C PHE A 326 8.52 -16.06 5.89
N GLY A 327 8.61 -15.41 7.05
CA GLY A 327 8.25 -16.02 8.32
C GLY A 327 6.83 -16.57 8.34
N ALA A 328 5.89 -15.91 7.68
CA ALA A 328 4.49 -16.35 7.56
C ALA A 328 4.31 -17.69 6.78
N ASP A 329 5.31 -18.15 6.02
CA ASP A 329 5.26 -19.45 5.33
C ASP A 329 5.53 -20.63 6.28
N GLU A 330 6.11 -20.39 7.46
CA GLU A 330 6.43 -21.41 8.47
C GLU A 330 5.19 -21.80 9.29
N ASP A 331 4.15 -20.97 9.31
CA ASP A 331 2.89 -21.18 10.05
C ASP A 331 1.85 -22.02 9.24
N LYS A 332 2.31 -23.10 8.57
CA LYS A 332 1.47 -23.98 7.74
C LYS A 332 0.79 -25.08 8.55
#